data_ccbf1c70c32d02aa92da9827e3237ede
#
_entry.id   ccbf1c70c32d02aa92da9827e3237ede
#
_cell.length_a   1.000
_cell.length_b   1.000
_cell.length_c   1.000
_cell.angle_alpha   90.00
_cell.angle_beta   90.00
_cell.angle_gamma   90.00
#
_symmetry.space_group_name_H-M   'P 1'
#
loop_
_entity.id
_entity.type
_entity.pdbx_description
1 polymer ?
#
loop_
_entity_poly.entity_id
_entity_poly.type
_entity_poly.pdbx_seq_one_letter_code
_entity_poly.pdbx_strand_id
1 'polypeptide(L)'
;RLGGPSVKPYQPPGLWEEVAMLQSNTRSYQQGSGEALWRRSLYTYWKRAAPPPAMLSFDAPTREFCVTERSRTETPLQALVLQNDVQFLEAARMLAQRTLLELDAGYAPAPEMPAELVRRGLELLFRRVLAREPVPEESQALALALADFRARFRSAPAKAEALLASGEAPRDPRL
;
A
#
# COMPACT_ATOMS: atom_id res chain seq x y z
N ARG A 1 -11.41 13.10 0.73
CA ARG A 1 -12.41 13.95 1.42
C ARG A 1 -11.84 14.41 2.76
N LEU A 2 -12.00 15.66 3.11
CA LEU A 2 -11.64 16.23 4.42
C LEU A 2 -12.88 16.19 5.32
N GLY A 3 -12.66 15.95 6.64
CA GLY A 3 -13.74 15.84 7.63
C GLY A 3 -14.48 14.50 7.61
N GLY A 4 -15.47 14.35 8.49
CA GLY A 4 -16.28 13.15 8.62
C GLY A 4 -15.83 12.21 9.77
N PRO A 5 -16.54 11.09 9.97
CA PRO A 5 -16.28 10.16 11.07
C PRO A 5 -14.97 9.42 10.92
N SER A 6 -14.52 8.81 12.03
CA SER A 6 -13.37 7.90 12.00
C SER A 6 -13.69 6.64 11.20
N VAL A 7 -12.62 6.03 10.65
CA VAL A 7 -12.69 4.82 9.84
C VAL A 7 -11.84 3.71 10.42
N LYS A 8 -12.13 2.50 10.02
CA LYS A 8 -11.41 1.28 10.42
C LYS A 8 -10.85 0.60 9.17
N PRO A 9 -9.63 0.96 8.71
CA PRO A 9 -8.99 0.36 7.55
C PRO A 9 -8.56 -1.09 7.82
N TYR A 10 -7.82 -1.69 6.89
CA TYR A 10 -7.23 -3.01 7.09
C TYR A 10 -6.45 -3.11 8.39
N GLN A 11 -6.63 -4.22 9.09
CA GLN A 11 -5.89 -4.55 10.31
C GLN A 11 -5.82 -6.07 10.48
N PRO A 12 -4.71 -6.63 10.97
CA PRO A 12 -4.65 -8.04 11.29
C PRO A 12 -5.76 -8.46 12.26
N PRO A 13 -6.41 -9.61 12.05
CA PRO A 13 -7.46 -10.08 12.92
C PRO A 13 -6.93 -10.43 14.32
N GLY A 14 -7.79 -10.40 15.34
CA GLY A 14 -7.47 -10.84 16.69
C GLY A 14 -6.85 -9.78 17.60
N LEU A 15 -6.28 -8.70 17.08
CA LEU A 15 -5.56 -7.71 17.88
C LEU A 15 -6.39 -7.03 18.98
N TRP A 16 -7.65 -6.76 18.68
CA TRP A 16 -8.53 -6.13 19.67
C TRP A 16 -9.04 -7.11 20.69
N GLU A 17 -9.27 -8.33 20.27
CA GLU A 17 -9.76 -9.43 21.12
C GLU A 17 -8.75 -9.81 22.20
N GLU A 18 -7.45 -9.75 21.90
CA GLU A 18 -6.37 -10.08 22.84
C GLU A 18 -6.31 -9.12 24.04
N VAL A 19 -6.63 -7.85 23.83
CA VAL A 19 -6.51 -6.81 24.85
C VAL A 19 -7.85 -6.38 25.46
N ALA A 20 -8.95 -6.90 24.94
CA ALA A 20 -10.29 -6.47 25.36
C ALA A 20 -10.90 -7.40 26.40
N MET A 21 -11.51 -6.82 27.42
CA MET A 21 -12.37 -7.57 28.33
C MET A 21 -13.56 -8.20 27.57
N LEU A 22 -14.06 -9.32 28.06
CA LEU A 22 -15.16 -10.08 27.42
C LEU A 22 -16.42 -9.24 27.19
N GLN A 23 -16.71 -8.31 28.11
CA GLN A 23 -17.90 -7.44 28.05
C GLN A 23 -17.66 -6.12 27.28
N SER A 24 -16.48 -5.91 26.72
CA SER A 24 -16.15 -4.66 26.03
C SER A 24 -16.93 -4.52 24.73
N ASN A 25 -17.60 -3.38 24.55
CA ASN A 25 -18.26 -3.02 23.29
C ASN A 25 -17.29 -2.76 22.12
N THR A 26 -16.00 -2.66 22.41
CA THR A 26 -14.91 -2.52 21.42
C THR A 26 -14.03 -3.76 21.36
N ARG A 27 -14.55 -4.93 21.70
CA ARG A 27 -13.81 -6.18 21.66
C ARG A 27 -13.45 -6.58 20.23
N SER A 28 -14.44 -6.55 19.34
CA SER A 28 -14.23 -6.98 17.95
C SER A 28 -13.92 -5.82 17.04
N TYR A 29 -12.93 -6.02 16.17
CA TYR A 29 -12.62 -5.09 15.09
C TYR A 29 -13.55 -5.36 13.91
N GLN A 30 -14.33 -4.37 13.54
CA GLN A 30 -15.14 -4.42 12.33
C GLN A 30 -14.49 -3.50 11.29
N GLN A 31 -13.82 -4.10 10.32
CA GLN A 31 -13.21 -3.39 9.20
C GLN A 31 -14.29 -2.64 8.42
N GLY A 32 -13.97 -1.43 7.99
CA GLY A 32 -14.78 -0.68 7.03
C GLY A 32 -14.66 -1.26 5.63
N SER A 33 -15.39 -0.69 4.68
CA SER A 33 -15.35 -1.08 3.26
C SER A 33 -15.27 0.15 2.35
N GLY A 34 -14.86 -0.06 1.10
CA GLY A 34 -14.78 0.98 0.09
C GLY A 34 -13.94 2.19 0.51
N GLU A 35 -14.45 3.40 0.35
CA GLU A 35 -13.73 4.65 0.67
C GLU A 35 -13.22 4.73 2.12
N ALA A 36 -13.82 4.01 3.06
CA ALA A 36 -13.37 3.98 4.44
C ALA A 36 -11.98 3.36 4.61
N LEU A 37 -11.57 2.49 3.69
CA LEU A 37 -10.25 1.83 3.70
C LEU A 37 -9.12 2.76 3.26
N TRP A 38 -9.43 3.78 2.45
CA TRP A 38 -8.43 4.62 1.78
C TRP A 38 -8.36 6.06 2.30
N ARG A 39 -8.92 6.30 3.47
CA ARG A 39 -8.83 7.62 4.09
C ARG A 39 -7.44 7.86 4.69
N ARG A 40 -7.07 9.14 4.79
CA ARG A 40 -5.82 9.55 5.46
C ARG A 40 -5.80 9.00 6.88
N SER A 41 -4.62 8.57 7.35
CA SER A 41 -4.38 7.98 8.67
C SER A 41 -4.90 8.83 9.86
N LEU A 42 -5.05 10.15 9.65
CA LEU A 42 -5.68 11.06 10.61
C LEU A 42 -7.08 10.60 11.03
N TYR A 43 -7.82 9.96 10.13
CA TYR A 43 -9.19 9.51 10.37
C TYR A 43 -9.28 8.08 10.89
N THR A 44 -8.16 7.37 11.02
CA THR A 44 -8.14 6.00 11.54
C THR A 44 -8.59 5.98 13.00
N TYR A 45 -9.54 5.11 13.31
CA TYR A 45 -9.99 4.90 14.69
C TYR A 45 -8.83 4.36 15.53
N TRP A 46 -8.54 5.04 16.63
CA TRP A 46 -7.41 4.71 17.49
C TRP A 46 -7.89 4.07 18.79
N LYS A 47 -7.64 2.77 18.94
CA LYS A 47 -7.81 2.09 20.23
C LYS A 47 -6.49 2.16 21.00
N ARG A 48 -6.45 2.84 22.14
CA ARG A 48 -5.22 3.06 22.89
C ARG A 48 -4.51 1.76 23.30
N ALA A 49 -5.28 0.75 23.72
CA ALA A 49 -4.74 -0.55 24.12
C ALA A 49 -4.25 -1.41 22.94
N ALA A 50 -4.69 -1.13 21.72
CA ALA A 50 -4.29 -1.82 20.49
C ALA A 50 -4.18 -0.82 19.33
N PRO A 51 -3.14 0.02 19.32
CA PRO A 51 -2.89 0.95 18.22
C PRO A 51 -2.67 0.20 16.90
N PRO A 52 -2.98 0.81 15.74
CA PRO A 52 -2.75 0.18 14.45
C PRO A 52 -1.26 -0.16 14.22
N PRO A 53 -0.88 -1.45 14.03
CA PRO A 53 0.54 -1.86 13.98
C PRO A 53 1.34 -1.19 12.87
N ALA A 54 0.76 -1.07 11.67
CA ALA A 54 1.41 -0.39 10.56
C ALA A 54 1.75 1.07 10.90
N MET A 55 0.86 1.78 11.58
CA MET A 55 1.11 3.17 11.99
C MET A 55 2.22 3.27 13.03
N LEU A 56 2.29 2.33 13.99
CA LEU A 56 3.38 2.28 14.96
C LEU A 56 4.72 1.97 14.28
N SER A 57 4.73 1.08 13.30
CA SER A 57 5.94 0.76 12.53
C SER A 57 6.49 1.98 11.78
N PHE A 58 5.64 2.97 11.48
CA PHE A 58 6.03 4.26 10.87
C PHE A 58 6.04 5.41 11.88
N ASP A 59 6.42 5.15 13.12
CA ASP A 59 6.65 6.14 14.17
C ASP A 59 5.43 7.02 14.49
N ALA A 60 4.21 6.51 14.34
CA ALA A 60 3.04 7.26 14.78
C ALA A 60 3.04 7.39 16.31
N PRO A 61 2.71 8.58 16.87
CA PRO A 61 2.62 8.75 18.32
C PRO A 61 1.60 7.80 18.95
N THR A 62 1.95 7.21 20.10
CA THR A 62 1.08 6.28 20.83
C THR A 62 -0.18 6.95 21.39
N ARG A 63 -0.17 8.28 21.49
CA ARG A 63 -1.22 9.12 22.12
C ARG A 63 -1.35 8.92 23.64
N GLU A 64 -0.34 8.36 24.28
CA GLU A 64 -0.28 8.25 25.73
C GLU A 64 0.27 9.50 26.40
N PHE A 65 1.13 10.21 25.69
CA PHE A 65 1.73 11.48 26.12
C PHE A 65 1.87 12.43 24.92
N CYS A 66 2.02 13.73 25.23
CA CYS A 66 2.22 14.74 24.20
C CYS A 66 3.61 14.61 23.59
N VAL A 67 3.67 14.61 22.27
CA VAL A 67 4.92 14.56 21.50
C VAL A 67 4.99 15.84 20.65
N THR A 68 6.04 16.62 20.83
CA THR A 68 6.24 17.86 20.05
C THR A 68 6.82 17.58 18.68
N GLU A 69 7.61 16.51 18.55
CA GLU A 69 8.21 16.09 17.29
C GLU A 69 8.17 14.56 17.19
N ARG A 70 7.77 14.05 16.02
CA ARG A 70 7.80 12.62 15.74
C ARG A 70 9.22 12.17 15.45
N SER A 71 9.63 11.05 16.05
CA SER A 71 10.81 10.35 15.55
C SER A 71 10.66 9.96 14.08
N ARG A 72 11.77 9.84 13.39
CA ARG A 72 11.84 9.30 12.01
C ARG A 72 12.88 8.21 12.03
N THR A 73 12.43 6.99 11.95
CA THR A 73 13.30 5.83 11.91
C THR A 73 13.28 5.19 10.55
N GLU A 74 14.32 4.46 10.23
CA GLU A 74 14.42 3.61 9.04
C GLU A 74 14.76 2.20 9.52
N THR A 75 13.77 1.31 9.48
CA THR A 75 13.91 -0.04 10.02
C THR A 75 13.57 -1.11 8.99
N PRO A 76 14.19 -2.30 9.08
CA PRO A 76 13.79 -3.43 8.24
C PRO A 76 12.31 -3.80 8.37
N LEU A 77 11.70 -3.56 9.53
CA LEU A 77 10.28 -3.81 9.76
C LEU A 77 9.41 -2.90 8.88
N GLN A 78 9.78 -1.65 8.69
CA GLN A 78 9.06 -0.74 7.79
C GLN A 78 9.08 -1.26 6.35
N ALA A 79 10.22 -1.75 5.87
CA ALA A 79 10.33 -2.37 4.55
C ALA A 79 9.44 -3.62 4.43
N LEU A 80 9.40 -4.47 5.45
CA LEU A 80 8.53 -5.64 5.48
C LEU A 80 7.04 -5.26 5.48
N VAL A 81 6.64 -4.24 6.21
CA VAL A 81 5.25 -3.74 6.22
C VAL A 81 4.87 -3.24 4.83
N LEU A 82 5.72 -2.44 4.16
CA LEU A 82 5.44 -1.96 2.80
C LEU A 82 5.26 -3.09 1.79
N GLN A 83 5.92 -4.23 1.99
CA GLN A 83 5.88 -5.37 1.07
C GLN A 83 4.77 -6.38 1.38
N ASN A 84 4.23 -6.43 2.59
CA ASN A 84 3.34 -7.50 3.02
C ASN A 84 1.98 -7.04 3.55
N ASP A 85 1.87 -5.79 3.98
CA ASP A 85 0.58 -5.28 4.48
C ASP A 85 -0.38 -5.01 3.31
N VAL A 86 -1.61 -5.47 3.46
CA VAL A 86 -2.66 -5.39 2.42
C VAL A 86 -2.88 -3.96 1.96
N GLN A 87 -2.86 -3.00 2.86
CA GLN A 87 -3.09 -1.58 2.52
C GLN A 87 -2.00 -1.04 1.59
N PHE A 88 -0.74 -1.40 1.83
CA PHE A 88 0.37 -0.96 0.99
C PHE A 88 0.45 -1.71 -0.33
N LEU A 89 0.16 -3.02 -0.33
CA LEU A 89 0.07 -3.81 -1.55
C LEU A 89 -1.05 -3.30 -2.47
N GLU A 90 -2.22 -3.02 -1.91
CA GLU A 90 -3.33 -2.43 -2.66
C GLU A 90 -2.96 -1.05 -3.21
N ALA A 91 -2.35 -0.19 -2.40
CA ALA A 91 -1.91 1.13 -2.82
C ALA A 91 -0.89 1.04 -3.98
N ALA A 92 0.08 0.12 -3.91
CA ALA A 92 1.06 -0.11 -4.96
C ALA A 92 0.39 -0.62 -6.24
N ARG A 93 -0.55 -1.57 -6.12
CA ARG A 93 -1.34 -2.08 -7.25
C ARG A 93 -2.13 -0.97 -7.93
N MET A 94 -2.83 -0.12 -7.15
CA MET A 94 -3.60 1.00 -7.68
C MET A 94 -2.72 2.09 -8.31
N LEU A 95 -1.54 2.31 -7.74
CA LEU A 95 -0.55 3.23 -8.34
C LEU A 95 -0.06 2.71 -9.68
N ALA A 96 0.25 1.41 -9.78
CA ALA A 96 0.64 0.76 -11.03
C ALA A 96 -0.49 0.85 -12.07
N GLN A 97 -1.72 0.51 -11.69
CA GLN A 97 -2.91 0.62 -12.55
C GLN A 97 -3.07 2.04 -13.11
N ARG A 98 -3.03 3.06 -12.26
CA ARG A 98 -3.13 4.46 -12.70
C ARG A 98 -2.00 4.87 -13.64
N THR A 99 -0.80 4.39 -13.39
CA THR A 99 0.36 4.68 -14.24
C THR A 99 0.21 4.05 -15.62
N LEU A 100 -0.21 2.79 -15.69
CA LEU A 100 -0.45 2.10 -16.96
C LEU A 100 -1.57 2.77 -17.78
N LEU A 101 -2.66 3.17 -17.13
CA LEU A 101 -3.77 3.87 -17.79
C LEU A 101 -3.35 5.25 -18.34
N GLU A 102 -2.52 5.98 -17.60
CA GLU A 102 -2.03 7.30 -18.03
C GLU A 102 -1.02 7.20 -19.19
N LEU A 103 -0.27 6.12 -19.24
CA LEU A 103 0.63 5.86 -20.36
C LEU A 103 -0.11 5.49 -21.63
N ASP A 104 -1.44 5.34 -21.57
CA ASP A 104 -2.26 4.77 -22.64
C ASP A 104 -1.64 3.48 -23.20
N ALA A 105 -0.99 2.78 -22.29
CA ALA A 105 -0.44 1.47 -22.52
C ALA A 105 -1.63 0.52 -22.65
N GLY A 106 -2.35 0.61 -23.78
CA GLY A 106 -3.28 -0.42 -24.17
C GLY A 106 -2.56 -1.74 -23.98
N TYR A 107 -2.99 -2.50 -22.98
CA TYR A 107 -2.30 -3.72 -22.58
C TYR A 107 -2.38 -4.73 -23.73
N ALA A 108 -1.42 -4.61 -24.65
CA ALA A 108 -1.07 -5.76 -25.47
C ALA A 108 -0.26 -6.70 -24.57
N PRO A 109 -0.58 -7.98 -24.48
CA PRO A 109 0.20 -8.98 -23.76
C PRO A 109 1.55 -9.24 -24.47
N ALA A 110 2.26 -8.16 -24.79
CA ALA A 110 3.58 -8.25 -25.38
C ALA A 110 4.53 -8.93 -24.38
N PRO A 111 5.36 -9.85 -24.82
CA PRO A 111 6.35 -10.50 -23.94
C PRO A 111 7.28 -9.50 -23.27
N GLU A 112 7.55 -8.37 -23.91
CA GLU A 112 8.39 -7.30 -23.35
C GLU A 112 7.65 -5.96 -23.44
N MET A 113 7.81 -5.16 -22.39
CA MET A 113 7.34 -3.77 -22.41
C MET A 113 8.38 -2.92 -23.14
N PRO A 114 8.00 -2.06 -24.08
CA PRO A 114 8.93 -1.16 -24.74
C PRO A 114 9.73 -0.33 -23.74
N ALA A 115 11.04 -0.23 -23.95
CA ALA A 115 11.95 0.48 -23.03
C ALA A 115 11.50 1.92 -22.74
N GLU A 116 10.94 2.60 -23.75
CA GLU A 116 10.41 3.95 -23.60
C GLU A 116 9.19 4.00 -22.67
N LEU A 117 8.29 3.01 -22.72
CA LEU A 117 7.15 2.89 -21.80
C LEU A 117 7.63 2.62 -20.37
N VAL A 118 8.65 1.77 -20.20
CA VAL A 118 9.26 1.52 -18.89
C VAL A 118 9.84 2.81 -18.33
N ARG A 119 10.64 3.54 -19.13
CA ARG A 119 11.24 4.81 -18.72
C ARG A 119 10.18 5.83 -18.27
N ARG A 120 9.19 6.09 -19.09
CA ARG A 120 8.10 7.03 -18.79
C ARG A 120 7.29 6.59 -17.57
N GLY A 121 7.04 5.29 -17.42
CA GLY A 121 6.37 4.73 -16.25
C GLY A 121 7.13 4.97 -14.96
N LEU A 122 8.44 4.75 -14.97
CA LEU A 122 9.31 5.02 -13.81
C LEU A 122 9.34 6.51 -13.46
N GLU A 123 9.45 7.40 -14.43
CA GLU A 123 9.38 8.85 -14.21
C GLU A 123 8.08 9.28 -13.54
N LEU A 124 6.94 8.76 -14.01
CA LEU A 124 5.64 9.05 -13.40
C LEU A 124 5.55 8.53 -11.96
N LEU A 125 6.05 7.31 -11.71
CA LEU A 125 6.07 6.71 -10.37
C LEU A 125 6.93 7.54 -9.42
N PHE A 126 8.15 7.93 -9.83
CA PHE A 126 9.05 8.74 -9.02
C PHE A 126 8.47 10.12 -8.70
N ARG A 127 7.87 10.79 -9.67
CA ARG A 127 7.21 12.09 -9.44
C ARG A 127 6.05 11.95 -8.42
N ARG A 128 5.28 10.87 -8.47
CA ARG A 128 4.14 10.66 -7.57
C ARG A 128 4.54 10.27 -6.16
N VAL A 129 5.56 9.43 -6.01
CA VAL A 129 5.96 8.87 -4.72
C VAL A 129 7.03 9.70 -4.05
N LEU A 130 8.02 10.17 -4.81
CA LEU A 130 9.21 10.84 -4.31
C LEU A 130 9.30 12.33 -4.67
N ALA A 131 8.36 12.83 -5.48
CA ALA A 131 8.34 14.20 -5.98
C ALA A 131 9.64 14.64 -6.70
N ARG A 132 10.34 13.68 -7.31
CA ARG A 132 11.55 13.91 -8.12
C ARG A 132 11.61 12.94 -9.31
N GLU A 133 12.56 13.14 -10.18
CA GLU A 133 12.88 12.19 -11.24
C GLU A 133 13.87 11.12 -10.74
N PRO A 134 13.87 9.91 -11.34
CA PRO A 134 14.86 8.89 -11.02
C PRO A 134 16.21 9.27 -11.59
N VAL A 135 17.29 8.92 -10.89
CA VAL A 135 18.64 8.96 -11.48
C VAL A 135 18.84 7.74 -12.38
N PRO A 136 19.83 7.79 -13.31
CA PRO A 136 20.05 6.71 -14.28
C PRO A 136 20.21 5.33 -13.63
N GLU A 137 20.92 5.25 -12.52
CA GLU A 137 21.19 4.01 -11.78
C GLU A 137 19.91 3.42 -11.19
N GLU A 138 19.01 4.26 -10.64
CA GLU A 138 17.70 3.84 -10.13
C GLU A 138 16.83 3.33 -11.28
N SER A 139 16.80 4.05 -12.40
CA SER A 139 16.03 3.67 -13.58
C SER A 139 16.47 2.31 -14.11
N GLN A 140 17.77 2.07 -14.20
CA GLN A 140 18.35 0.80 -14.66
C GLN A 140 18.00 -0.34 -13.70
N ALA A 141 18.21 -0.16 -12.40
CA ALA A 141 17.94 -1.17 -11.40
C ALA A 141 16.46 -1.56 -11.38
N LEU A 142 15.56 -0.57 -11.44
CA LEU A 142 14.12 -0.82 -11.43
C LEU A 142 13.60 -1.42 -12.75
N ALA A 143 14.18 -1.07 -13.89
CA ALA A 143 13.83 -1.69 -15.16
C ALA A 143 14.22 -3.18 -15.16
N LEU A 144 15.39 -3.54 -14.63
CA LEU A 144 15.82 -4.94 -14.46
C LEU A 144 14.90 -5.70 -13.50
N ALA A 145 14.57 -5.09 -12.35
CA ALA A 145 13.66 -5.68 -11.38
C ALA A 145 12.26 -5.90 -11.99
N LEU A 146 11.73 -4.94 -12.75
CA LEU A 146 10.46 -5.08 -13.44
C LEU A 146 10.46 -6.24 -14.43
N ALA A 147 11.54 -6.39 -15.22
CA ALA A 147 11.68 -7.50 -16.17
C ALA A 147 11.69 -8.86 -15.44
N ASP A 148 12.43 -8.98 -14.35
CA ASP A 148 12.49 -10.19 -13.52
C ASP A 148 11.11 -10.52 -12.90
N PHE A 149 10.43 -9.56 -12.28
CA PHE A 149 9.09 -9.77 -11.73
C PHE A 149 8.08 -10.17 -12.80
N ARG A 150 8.12 -9.56 -13.97
CA ARG A 150 7.25 -9.94 -15.09
C ARG A 150 7.50 -11.38 -15.52
N ALA A 151 8.75 -11.82 -15.63
CA ALA A 151 9.10 -13.20 -15.96
C ALA A 151 8.57 -14.18 -14.90
N ARG A 152 8.77 -13.86 -13.62
CA ARG A 152 8.30 -14.68 -12.49
C ARG A 152 6.79 -14.82 -12.46
N PHE A 153 6.04 -13.73 -12.63
CA PHE A 153 4.58 -13.77 -12.60
C PHE A 153 3.97 -14.44 -13.85
N ARG A 154 4.64 -14.36 -14.99
CA ARG A 154 4.24 -15.14 -16.17
C ARG A 154 4.40 -16.64 -15.96
N SER A 155 5.47 -17.07 -15.29
CA SER A 155 5.68 -18.48 -14.96
C SER A 155 4.76 -18.99 -13.84
N ALA A 156 4.10 -18.08 -13.10
CA ALA A 156 3.24 -18.42 -11.97
C ALA A 156 1.95 -17.59 -11.97
N PRO A 157 1.03 -17.78 -12.93
CA PRO A 157 -0.19 -16.96 -13.07
C PRO A 157 -1.06 -16.93 -11.82
N ALA A 158 -1.16 -18.06 -11.09
CA ALA A 158 -1.92 -18.11 -9.84
C ALA A 158 -1.38 -17.16 -8.76
N LYS A 159 -0.05 -16.96 -8.71
CA LYS A 159 0.56 -15.98 -7.79
C LYS A 159 0.28 -14.55 -8.24
N ALA A 160 0.26 -14.29 -9.54
CA ALA A 160 -0.12 -12.99 -10.07
C ALA A 160 -1.57 -12.66 -9.69
N GLU A 161 -2.50 -13.58 -9.90
CA GLU A 161 -3.91 -13.41 -9.51
C GLU A 161 -4.08 -13.19 -8.00
N ALA A 162 -3.37 -13.94 -7.16
CA ALA A 162 -3.40 -13.76 -5.71
C ALA A 162 -2.91 -12.34 -5.30
N LEU A 163 -1.83 -11.84 -5.93
CA LEU A 163 -1.35 -10.48 -5.68
C LEU A 163 -2.36 -9.44 -6.15
N LEU A 164 -2.94 -9.61 -7.33
CA LEU A 164 -3.94 -8.70 -7.88
C LEU A 164 -5.27 -8.73 -7.12
N ALA A 165 -5.55 -9.78 -6.36
CA ALA A 165 -6.71 -9.88 -5.48
C ALA A 165 -6.50 -9.21 -4.11
N SER A 166 -5.31 -8.67 -3.83
CA SER A 166 -5.04 -7.97 -2.56
C SER A 166 -5.86 -6.68 -2.46
N GLY A 167 -6.60 -6.52 -1.35
CA GLY A 167 -7.44 -5.36 -1.09
C GLY A 167 -8.80 -5.39 -1.80
N GLU A 168 -9.60 -4.35 -1.58
CA GLU A 168 -10.97 -4.21 -2.11
C GLU A 168 -11.07 -3.30 -3.35
N ALA A 169 -10.01 -2.55 -3.68
CA ALA A 169 -10.03 -1.63 -4.81
C ALA A 169 -10.28 -2.38 -6.13
N PRO A 170 -11.24 -1.94 -6.95
CA PRO A 170 -11.58 -2.64 -8.18
C PRO A 170 -10.44 -2.57 -9.20
N ARG A 171 -10.32 -3.62 -10.00
CA ARG A 171 -9.45 -3.62 -11.18
C ARG A 171 -10.13 -2.86 -12.30
N ASP A 172 -9.34 -2.12 -13.07
CA ASP A 172 -9.85 -1.52 -14.31
C ASP A 172 -9.96 -2.60 -15.38
N PRO A 173 -11.10 -2.73 -16.05
CA PRO A 173 -11.33 -3.78 -17.05
C PRO A 173 -10.47 -3.63 -18.31
N ARG A 174 -9.76 -2.52 -18.47
CA ARG A 174 -8.83 -2.28 -19.58
C ARG A 174 -7.44 -2.86 -19.36
N LEU A 175 -7.15 -3.38 -18.14
CA LEU A 175 -5.85 -3.94 -17.74
C LEU A 175 -5.97 -5.47 -17.33
#